data_2adce7f5a90b6c84eaea1b0223ca98b7
#
_entry.id   2adce7f5a90b6c84eaea1b0223ca98b7
#
_cell.length_a   1.000
_cell.length_b   1.000
_cell.length_c   1.000
_cell.angle_alpha   90.00
_cell.angle_beta   90.00
_cell.angle_gamma   90.00
#
_symmetry.space_group_name_H-M   'P 1'
#
loop_
_entity.id
_entity.type
_entity.pdbx_description
1 polymer ?
#
loop_
_entity_poly.entity_id
_entity_poly.type
_entity_poly.pdbx_seq_one_letter_code
_entity_poly.pdbx_strand_id
1 'polypeptide(L)'
;MPIPTIDKTQFGKTMDGTDVDQYILSNNKGMEVRIITYGGIITSWTAVDKNGDYMDIVLGYNTLAEYEAETPYFGALIGRYGNRIAGGKFKIDDQEYTLAANNGPNHLHGGLKGFDKVVWDAKTIISDSTVSLELSYLSKDMEEGYPGNLETKVTYTLNNEDELSVSYEATTDKPTIVNLTQHSYFNLTADFNQDILDHEVVINADSFLPVDNALIPTGEFRDVNKTPFDFRKPKAIGQQISDKNTQIEIGMGYDHCWVLNDQDTGVRFVASAYEPVSGRLLEVFSDEPGIQFYSGNFLDGTLPNKSNGAYQHRTGFCFETQHYPDTPNQKNFPSVRLNPGEKYNSKTVLRLSAVSK
;
A
#
# COMPACT_ATOMS: atom_id res chain seq x y z
N MET A 1 -12.09 29.63 -9.05
CA MET A 1 -12.32 28.18 -8.81
C MET A 1 -12.22 27.96 -7.33
N PRO A 2 -12.99 27.05 -6.72
CA PRO A 2 -12.81 26.74 -5.32
C PRO A 2 -11.37 26.26 -5.07
N ILE A 3 -10.76 26.68 -3.96
CA ILE A 3 -9.44 26.22 -3.53
C ILE A 3 -9.60 24.86 -2.86
N PRO A 4 -8.61 23.97 -2.93
CA PRO A 4 -8.62 22.73 -2.19
C PRO A 4 -8.72 22.99 -0.68
N THR A 5 -9.41 22.10 0.04
CA THR A 5 -9.64 22.25 1.49
C THR A 5 -9.17 21.02 2.26
N ILE A 6 -8.91 21.21 3.54
CA ILE A 6 -8.68 20.12 4.48
C ILE A 6 -9.48 20.41 5.75
N ASP A 7 -10.37 19.48 6.07
CA ASP A 7 -11.19 19.54 7.28
C ASP A 7 -10.73 18.50 8.28
N LYS A 8 -10.87 18.81 9.57
CA LYS A 8 -10.49 17.92 10.67
C LYS A 8 -11.72 17.59 11.52
N THR A 9 -11.92 16.30 11.79
CA THR A 9 -12.95 15.81 12.70
C THR A 9 -12.36 14.77 13.65
N GLN A 10 -12.98 14.57 14.81
CA GLN A 10 -12.61 13.45 15.67
C GLN A 10 -13.17 12.14 15.07
N PHE A 11 -12.34 11.12 14.91
CA PHE A 11 -12.75 9.80 14.44
C PHE A 11 -13.06 8.84 15.59
N GLY A 12 -12.32 8.95 16.70
CA GLY A 12 -12.54 8.14 17.89
C GLY A 12 -11.44 8.28 18.93
N LYS A 13 -11.42 7.33 19.86
CA LYS A 13 -10.34 7.14 20.82
C LYS A 13 -9.92 5.68 20.77
N THR A 14 -8.62 5.43 20.77
CA THR A 14 -8.05 4.07 20.89
C THR A 14 -8.43 3.46 22.24
N MET A 15 -8.27 2.14 22.36
CA MET A 15 -8.53 1.40 23.61
C MET A 15 -7.68 1.93 24.78
N ASP A 16 -6.50 2.49 24.53
CA ASP A 16 -5.65 3.12 25.54
C ASP A 16 -6.01 4.60 25.83
N GLY A 17 -7.05 5.14 25.16
CA GLY A 17 -7.59 6.48 25.38
C GLY A 17 -6.93 7.59 24.54
N THR A 18 -6.06 7.25 23.59
CA THR A 18 -5.45 8.23 22.68
C THR A 18 -6.48 8.74 21.67
N ASP A 19 -6.56 10.06 21.47
CA ASP A 19 -7.45 10.65 20.46
C ASP A 19 -6.98 10.33 19.05
N VAL A 20 -7.92 9.96 18.18
CA VAL A 20 -7.70 9.72 16.75
C VAL A 20 -8.53 10.72 15.96
N ASP A 21 -7.84 11.50 15.15
CA ASP A 21 -8.44 12.48 14.26
C ASP A 21 -8.60 11.92 12.84
N GLN A 22 -9.61 12.38 12.13
CA GLN A 22 -9.78 12.19 10.69
C GLN A 22 -9.56 13.52 9.98
N TYR A 23 -8.78 13.50 8.92
CA TYR A 23 -8.60 14.60 8.00
C TYR A 23 -9.26 14.29 6.65
N ILE A 24 -10.02 15.25 6.14
CA ILE A 24 -10.72 15.16 4.85
C ILE A 24 -10.04 16.13 3.90
N LEU A 25 -9.27 15.59 2.98
CA LEU A 25 -8.61 16.34 1.91
C LEU A 25 -9.58 16.40 0.72
N SER A 26 -9.92 17.61 0.27
CA SER A 26 -10.84 17.80 -0.86
C SER A 26 -10.20 18.70 -1.91
N ASN A 27 -10.25 18.29 -3.18
CA ASN A 27 -9.80 19.14 -4.29
C ASN A 27 -10.95 19.97 -4.87
N ASN A 28 -10.63 20.82 -5.84
CA ASN A 28 -11.62 21.72 -6.46
C ASN A 28 -12.58 21.03 -7.45
N LYS A 29 -12.39 19.73 -7.72
CA LYS A 29 -13.24 18.94 -8.64
C LYS A 29 -14.27 18.08 -7.90
N GLY A 30 -14.09 17.88 -6.57
CA GLY A 30 -14.98 17.08 -5.74
C GLY A 30 -14.41 15.73 -5.31
N MET A 31 -13.14 15.43 -5.61
CA MET A 31 -12.46 14.27 -5.04
C MET A 31 -12.18 14.52 -3.56
N GLU A 32 -12.49 13.52 -2.73
CA GLU A 32 -12.19 13.50 -1.29
C GLU A 32 -11.33 12.30 -0.93
N VAL A 33 -10.35 12.53 -0.04
CA VAL A 33 -9.55 11.48 0.60
C VAL A 33 -9.65 11.68 2.11
N ARG A 34 -10.11 10.65 2.82
CA ARG A 34 -10.25 10.65 4.28
C ARG A 34 -9.16 9.82 4.91
N ILE A 35 -8.40 10.41 5.81
CA ILE A 35 -7.23 9.80 6.43
C ILE A 35 -7.34 9.97 7.94
N ILE A 36 -7.15 8.89 8.70
CA ILE A 36 -7.11 8.93 10.17
C ILE A 36 -5.67 8.88 10.67
N THR A 37 -5.44 9.49 11.83
CA THR A 37 -4.10 9.50 12.46
C THR A 37 -3.68 8.14 13.00
N TYR A 38 -4.61 7.23 13.30
CA TYR A 38 -4.28 5.84 13.60
C TYR A 38 -3.86 5.10 12.33
N GLY A 39 -2.62 4.60 12.33
CA GLY A 39 -2.04 3.88 11.19
C GLY A 39 -1.84 4.71 9.92
N GLY A 40 -2.11 6.02 9.94
CA GLY A 40 -2.14 6.86 8.74
C GLY A 40 -3.11 6.33 7.67
N ILE A 41 -4.20 5.69 8.10
CA ILE A 41 -5.10 4.90 7.29
C ILE A 41 -5.95 5.79 6.37
N ILE A 42 -5.96 5.49 5.07
CA ILE A 42 -6.98 6.01 4.15
C ILE A 42 -8.27 5.21 4.38
N THR A 43 -9.27 5.84 4.99
CA THR A 43 -10.56 5.22 5.31
C THR A 43 -11.59 5.35 4.18
N SER A 44 -11.42 6.34 3.32
CA SER A 44 -12.27 6.58 2.14
C SER A 44 -11.50 7.37 1.09
N TRP A 45 -11.75 7.05 -0.17
CA TRP A 45 -11.21 7.78 -1.30
C TRP A 45 -12.22 7.77 -2.45
N THR A 46 -12.76 8.94 -2.78
CA THR A 46 -13.77 9.04 -3.84
C THR A 46 -13.12 9.24 -5.20
N ALA A 47 -13.64 8.57 -6.21
CA ALA A 47 -13.21 8.71 -7.61
C ALA A 47 -14.40 8.92 -8.53
N VAL A 48 -14.22 9.79 -9.51
CA VAL A 48 -15.23 10.08 -10.54
C VAL A 48 -15.40 8.88 -11.48
N ASP A 49 -16.64 8.59 -11.86
CA ASP A 49 -16.95 7.65 -12.93
C ASP A 49 -17.20 8.38 -14.28
N LYS A 50 -17.49 7.61 -15.34
CA LYS A 50 -17.79 8.14 -16.67
C LYS A 50 -19.05 9.03 -16.76
N ASN A 51 -19.91 9.02 -15.73
CA ASN A 51 -21.11 9.84 -15.63
C ASN A 51 -20.86 11.14 -14.85
N GLY A 52 -19.69 11.26 -14.19
CA GLY A 52 -19.34 12.38 -13.33
C GLY A 52 -19.65 12.17 -11.85
N ASP A 53 -20.06 10.96 -11.45
CA ASP A 53 -20.41 10.65 -10.06
C ASP A 53 -19.16 10.22 -9.27
N TYR A 54 -18.95 10.86 -8.11
CA TYR A 54 -17.88 10.50 -7.18
C TYR A 54 -18.35 9.45 -6.18
N MET A 55 -17.66 8.32 -6.12
CA MET A 55 -17.96 7.24 -5.17
C MET A 55 -16.68 6.69 -4.54
N ASP A 56 -16.80 6.17 -3.32
CA ASP A 56 -15.69 5.57 -2.57
C ASP A 56 -15.22 4.26 -3.21
N ILE A 57 -13.92 4.18 -3.45
CA ILE A 57 -13.27 3.06 -4.18
C ILE A 57 -12.30 2.25 -3.32
N VAL A 58 -12.17 2.53 -2.02
CA VAL A 58 -11.24 1.81 -1.14
C VAL A 58 -11.99 1.03 -0.06
N LEU A 59 -11.53 -0.19 0.20
CA LEU A 59 -12.02 -1.01 1.31
C LEU A 59 -11.54 -0.42 2.64
N GLY A 60 -12.31 -0.62 3.69
CA GLY A 60 -12.02 -0.17 5.04
C GLY A 60 -13.20 -0.33 5.95
N TYR A 61 -13.19 0.37 7.07
CA TYR A 61 -14.24 0.32 8.09
C TYR A 61 -14.81 1.69 8.40
N ASN A 62 -15.95 1.72 9.08
CA ASN A 62 -16.62 2.95 9.47
C ASN A 62 -16.22 3.43 10.87
N THR A 63 -15.63 2.59 11.70
CA THR A 63 -15.30 2.89 13.09
C THR A 63 -13.85 2.56 13.45
N LEU A 64 -13.29 3.26 14.42
CA LEU A 64 -11.94 2.99 14.92
C LEU A 64 -11.83 1.60 15.56
N ALA A 65 -12.87 1.15 16.28
CA ALA A 65 -12.87 -0.14 16.94
C ALA A 65 -12.69 -1.33 15.94
N GLU A 66 -13.21 -1.19 14.72
CA GLU A 66 -13.00 -2.17 13.66
C GLU A 66 -11.55 -2.17 13.16
N TYR A 67 -10.90 -1.00 13.09
CA TYR A 67 -9.48 -0.90 12.74
C TYR A 67 -8.54 -1.39 13.85
N GLU A 68 -8.91 -1.23 15.12
CA GLU A 68 -8.13 -1.76 16.26
C GLU A 68 -8.28 -3.26 16.44
N ALA A 69 -9.35 -3.86 15.91
CA ALA A 69 -9.52 -5.30 15.81
C ALA A 69 -8.55 -5.90 14.78
N GLU A 70 -8.68 -7.18 14.49
CA GLU A 70 -7.91 -7.83 13.45
C GLU A 70 -8.32 -7.30 12.06
N THR A 71 -7.38 -6.71 11.33
CA THR A 71 -7.61 -6.13 10.00
C THR A 71 -6.50 -6.57 9.05
N PRO A 72 -6.80 -6.80 7.75
CA PRO A 72 -5.78 -7.12 6.75
C PRO A 72 -5.07 -5.86 6.25
N TYR A 73 -4.76 -4.90 7.13
CA TYR A 73 -4.05 -3.65 6.83
C TYR A 73 -4.80 -2.67 5.93
N PHE A 74 -6.13 -2.71 5.87
CA PHE A 74 -6.92 -1.80 5.01
C PHE A 74 -6.47 -0.34 5.10
N GLY A 75 -5.94 0.20 3.99
CA GLY A 75 -5.58 1.59 3.82
C GLY A 75 -4.40 2.09 4.67
N ALA A 76 -3.69 1.21 5.37
CA ALA A 76 -2.69 1.58 6.37
C ALA A 76 -1.32 1.93 5.78
N LEU A 77 -0.58 2.78 6.49
CA LEU A 77 0.86 2.93 6.31
C LEU A 77 1.58 1.72 6.89
N ILE A 78 2.49 1.15 6.11
CA ILE A 78 3.25 -0.04 6.48
C ILE A 78 4.71 0.33 6.74
N GLY A 79 5.24 -0.12 7.85
CA GLY A 79 6.61 0.07 8.30
C GLY A 79 6.86 -0.57 9.68
N ARG A 80 8.16 -0.67 10.11
CA ARG A 80 9.35 -0.16 9.38
C ARG A 80 9.63 -0.89 8.07
N TYR A 81 9.23 -2.17 7.95
CA TYR A 81 9.52 -2.98 6.79
C TYR A 81 8.23 -3.58 6.23
N GLY A 82 7.84 -3.12 5.04
CA GLY A 82 6.71 -3.64 4.30
C GLY A 82 7.01 -5.01 3.74
N ASN A 83 5.95 -5.84 3.63
CA ASN A 83 6.01 -7.22 3.22
C ASN A 83 6.82 -8.11 4.19
N ARG A 84 7.36 -9.26 3.74
CA ARG A 84 7.90 -10.32 4.59
C ARG A 84 9.41 -10.25 4.78
N ILE A 85 9.86 -10.72 5.97
CA ILE A 85 11.26 -11.05 6.27
C ILE A 85 11.27 -12.51 6.72
N ALA A 86 12.03 -13.36 6.01
CA ALA A 86 12.11 -14.79 6.25
C ALA A 86 12.60 -15.12 7.67
N GLY A 87 11.86 -16.01 8.34
CA GLY A 87 12.18 -16.44 9.69
C GLY A 87 12.17 -15.32 10.75
N GLY A 88 11.69 -14.12 10.42
CA GLY A 88 11.75 -12.97 11.30
C GLY A 88 13.18 -12.57 11.68
N LYS A 89 14.16 -12.77 10.80
CA LYS A 89 15.57 -12.51 11.08
C LYS A 89 16.26 -11.78 9.95
N PHE A 90 17.18 -10.89 10.32
CA PHE A 90 18.09 -10.25 9.38
C PHE A 90 19.41 -9.87 10.06
N LYS A 91 20.42 -9.53 9.26
CA LYS A 91 21.71 -9.06 9.75
C LYS A 91 22.04 -7.68 9.23
N ILE A 92 22.62 -6.86 10.10
CA ILE A 92 23.34 -5.66 9.72
C ILE A 92 24.78 -5.87 10.19
N ASP A 93 25.70 -5.87 9.24
CA ASP A 93 27.09 -6.27 9.47
C ASP A 93 27.14 -7.67 10.14
N ASP A 94 27.78 -7.82 11.28
CA ASP A 94 27.88 -9.10 12.03
C ASP A 94 26.77 -9.29 13.08
N GLN A 95 25.90 -8.29 13.27
CA GLN A 95 24.83 -8.34 14.26
C GLN A 95 23.55 -8.91 13.66
N GLU A 96 23.05 -10.01 14.25
CA GLU A 96 21.73 -10.56 13.94
C GLU A 96 20.64 -9.88 14.79
N TYR A 97 19.50 -9.58 14.13
CA TYR A 97 18.28 -9.06 14.75
C TYR A 97 17.15 -10.06 14.56
N THR A 98 16.37 -10.25 15.61
CA THR A 98 15.19 -11.14 15.60
C THR A 98 13.94 -10.31 15.78
N LEU A 99 12.98 -10.50 14.88
CA LEU A 99 11.70 -9.84 14.82
C LEU A 99 10.57 -10.81 15.20
N ALA A 100 9.39 -10.27 15.53
CA ALA A 100 8.23 -11.12 15.81
C ALA A 100 7.83 -11.93 14.56
N ALA A 101 7.52 -13.22 14.76
CA ALA A 101 6.92 -14.08 13.74
C ALA A 101 5.39 -13.91 13.80
N ASN A 102 4.85 -12.96 13.05
CA ASN A 102 3.44 -12.63 13.01
C ASN A 102 2.71 -13.13 11.75
N ASN A 103 3.42 -13.87 10.88
CA ASN A 103 2.85 -14.52 9.70
C ASN A 103 3.49 -15.90 9.51
N GLY A 104 2.94 -16.91 10.19
CA GLY A 104 3.58 -18.22 10.29
C GLY A 104 5.00 -18.10 10.89
N PRO A 105 6.03 -18.63 10.22
CA PRO A 105 7.42 -18.49 10.70
C PRO A 105 8.03 -17.12 10.38
N ASN A 106 7.36 -16.27 9.58
CA ASN A 106 7.92 -15.06 9.03
C ASN A 106 7.43 -13.81 9.77
N HIS A 107 8.18 -12.73 9.62
CA HIS A 107 7.75 -11.40 9.98
C HIS A 107 7.04 -10.74 8.81
N LEU A 108 5.97 -9.97 9.08
CA LEU A 108 5.15 -9.31 8.08
C LEU A 108 4.82 -7.88 8.51
N HIS A 109 4.94 -6.93 7.59
CA HIS A 109 4.42 -5.57 7.69
C HIS A 109 4.79 -4.82 8.97
N GLY A 110 6.03 -4.97 9.45
CA GLY A 110 6.54 -4.23 10.61
C GLY A 110 6.24 -4.86 11.96
N GLY A 111 5.51 -5.98 12.02
CA GLY A 111 5.37 -6.79 13.24
C GLY A 111 3.98 -6.77 13.88
N LEU A 112 3.93 -7.02 15.17
CA LEU A 112 2.68 -7.13 15.93
C LEU A 112 2.01 -5.77 16.12
N LYS A 113 2.81 -4.71 16.32
CA LYS A 113 2.39 -3.32 16.42
C LYS A 113 3.26 -2.47 15.50
N GLY A 114 3.07 -2.65 14.17
CA GLY A 114 3.75 -1.85 13.15
C GLY A 114 3.15 -0.44 13.00
N PHE A 115 3.55 0.25 11.95
CA PHE A 115 3.11 1.63 11.66
C PHE A 115 1.61 1.75 11.41
N ASP A 116 0.96 0.65 11.05
CA ASP A 116 -0.49 0.50 10.88
C ASP A 116 -1.29 0.60 12.20
N LYS A 117 -0.63 0.45 13.35
CA LYS A 117 -1.27 0.39 14.68
C LYS A 117 -0.77 1.46 15.66
N VAL A 118 -0.15 2.51 15.17
CA VAL A 118 0.29 3.65 15.99
C VAL A 118 -0.49 4.90 15.62
N VAL A 119 -0.62 5.84 16.56
CA VAL A 119 -1.20 7.14 16.28
C VAL A 119 -0.09 8.10 15.86
N TRP A 120 -0.21 8.65 14.66
CA TRP A 120 0.72 9.59 14.07
C TRP A 120 0.41 11.03 14.49
N ASP A 121 1.44 11.81 14.72
CA ASP A 121 1.30 13.26 14.81
C ASP A 121 0.98 13.83 13.42
N ALA A 122 0.04 14.80 13.36
CA ALA A 122 -0.47 15.29 12.08
C ALA A 122 -0.32 16.81 11.96
N LYS A 123 0.08 17.27 10.78
CA LYS A 123 0.17 18.66 10.38
C LYS A 123 -0.43 18.88 9.01
N THR A 124 -1.26 19.91 8.86
CA THR A 124 -1.87 20.29 7.60
C THR A 124 -1.08 21.36 6.87
N ILE A 125 -1.01 21.28 5.54
CA ILE A 125 -0.38 22.27 4.68
C ILE A 125 -1.35 22.57 3.53
N ILE A 126 -1.69 23.83 3.30
CA ILE A 126 -2.63 24.27 2.27
C ILE A 126 -1.92 25.24 1.34
N SER A 127 -2.10 25.06 0.05
CA SER A 127 -1.67 25.99 -1.01
C SER A 127 -2.84 26.27 -1.98
N ASP A 128 -2.62 27.13 -2.95
CA ASP A 128 -3.66 27.47 -3.95
C ASP A 128 -4.06 26.27 -4.83
N SER A 129 -3.21 25.25 -4.94
CA SER A 129 -3.41 24.11 -5.85
C SER A 129 -3.37 22.74 -5.18
N THR A 130 -2.95 22.66 -3.91
CA THR A 130 -2.79 21.40 -3.19
C THR A 130 -3.18 21.51 -1.73
N VAL A 131 -3.64 20.40 -1.16
CA VAL A 131 -3.76 20.22 0.29
C VAL A 131 -2.94 19.00 0.70
N SER A 132 -2.21 19.12 1.81
CA SER A 132 -1.36 18.03 2.29
C SER A 132 -1.58 17.75 3.76
N LEU A 133 -1.54 16.46 4.11
CA LEU A 133 -1.47 15.97 5.47
C LEU A 133 -0.09 15.35 5.68
N GLU A 134 0.75 16.00 6.48
CA GLU A 134 2.04 15.49 6.93
C GLU A 134 1.82 14.71 8.22
N LEU A 135 2.16 13.43 8.22
CA LEU A 135 2.12 12.54 9.37
C LEU A 135 3.57 12.25 9.81
N SER A 136 3.84 12.34 11.11
CA SER A 136 5.17 12.03 11.66
C SER A 136 5.08 11.05 12.83
N TYR A 137 6.07 10.16 12.91
CA TYR A 137 6.18 9.16 13.97
C TYR A 137 7.65 8.87 14.28
N LEU A 138 7.98 8.83 15.57
CA LEU A 138 9.27 8.35 16.06
C LEU A 138 9.16 6.89 16.49
N SER A 139 9.64 5.99 15.64
CA SER A 139 9.79 4.58 15.99
C SER A 139 11.08 4.39 16.78
N LYS A 140 10.97 4.03 18.07
CA LYS A 140 12.11 3.97 19.00
C LYS A 140 13.04 2.82 18.68
N ASP A 141 14.29 2.95 19.15
CA ASP A 141 15.28 1.88 19.08
C ASP A 141 14.73 0.58 19.64
N MET A 142 14.84 -0.50 18.87
CA MET A 142 14.34 -1.85 19.16
C MET A 142 12.81 -1.98 19.18
N GLU A 143 12.03 -0.98 18.74
CA GLU A 143 10.61 -1.16 18.51
C GLU A 143 10.39 -2.28 17.48
N GLU A 144 9.51 -3.24 17.79
CA GLU A 144 9.29 -4.48 17.01
C GLU A 144 10.58 -5.25 16.66
N GLY A 145 11.71 -4.96 17.33
CA GLY A 145 13.02 -5.62 17.14
C GLY A 145 13.96 -4.92 16.14
N TYR A 146 13.55 -3.80 15.56
CA TYR A 146 14.38 -3.04 14.63
C TYR A 146 15.32 -2.07 15.34
N PRO A 147 16.64 -2.05 14.99
CA PRO A 147 17.59 -1.15 15.63
C PRO A 147 17.43 0.31 15.20
N GLY A 148 17.83 1.20 16.08
CA GLY A 148 17.87 2.64 15.89
C GLY A 148 16.54 3.35 16.10
N ASN A 149 16.62 4.61 16.53
CA ASN A 149 15.47 5.50 16.49
C ASN A 149 15.25 5.92 15.04
N LEU A 150 14.07 5.67 14.51
CA LEU A 150 13.68 6.05 13.16
C LEU A 150 12.67 7.20 13.21
N GLU A 151 13.09 8.39 12.84
CA GLU A 151 12.16 9.52 12.60
C GLU A 151 11.56 9.35 11.22
N THR A 152 10.26 9.12 11.15
CA THR A 152 9.54 8.88 9.90
C THR A 152 8.52 9.98 9.65
N LYS A 153 8.46 10.43 8.41
CA LYS A 153 7.49 11.38 7.91
C LYS A 153 6.82 10.83 6.65
N VAL A 154 5.50 10.87 6.61
CA VAL A 154 4.70 10.52 5.43
C VAL A 154 3.80 11.70 5.08
N THR A 155 3.83 12.15 3.85
CA THR A 155 3.00 13.27 3.39
C THR A 155 2.07 12.81 2.29
N TYR A 156 0.76 12.85 2.57
CA TYR A 156 -0.29 12.73 1.60
C TYR A 156 -0.59 14.10 1.00
N THR A 157 -0.52 14.24 -0.32
CA THR A 157 -0.82 15.50 -1.01
C THR A 157 -1.84 15.26 -2.12
N LEU A 158 -3.01 15.87 -2.00
CA LEU A 158 -4.05 15.88 -3.02
C LEU A 158 -3.96 17.17 -3.83
N ASN A 159 -3.95 17.05 -5.17
CA ASN A 159 -3.93 18.18 -6.09
C ASN A 159 -5.25 18.31 -6.88
N ASN A 160 -5.33 19.35 -7.70
CA ASN A 160 -6.50 19.62 -8.56
C ASN A 160 -6.53 18.80 -9.87
N GLU A 161 -5.54 17.91 -10.07
CA GLU A 161 -5.47 17.00 -11.23
C GLU A 161 -5.95 15.58 -10.87
N ASP A 162 -6.62 15.43 -9.71
CA ASP A 162 -7.08 14.15 -9.16
C ASP A 162 -5.94 13.17 -8.87
N GLU A 163 -4.79 13.72 -8.45
CA GLU A 163 -3.63 12.95 -8.01
C GLU A 163 -3.47 13.04 -6.50
N LEU A 164 -3.34 11.88 -5.85
CA LEU A 164 -2.86 11.75 -4.49
C LEU A 164 -1.41 11.27 -4.54
N SER A 165 -0.48 12.09 -4.08
CA SER A 165 0.90 11.63 -3.87
C SER A 165 1.12 11.25 -2.42
N VAL A 166 1.89 10.17 -2.21
CA VAL A 166 2.38 9.71 -0.91
C VAL A 166 3.89 9.79 -0.96
N SER A 167 4.46 10.70 -0.16
CA SER A 167 5.91 10.87 -0.05
C SER A 167 6.37 10.40 1.31
N TYR A 168 7.44 9.62 1.33
CA TYR A 168 8.03 9.05 2.53
C TYR A 168 9.41 9.62 2.75
N GLU A 169 9.72 9.98 4.00
CA GLU A 169 11.05 10.40 4.44
C GLU A 169 11.36 9.71 5.77
N ALA A 170 12.60 9.25 5.95
CA ALA A 170 13.05 8.78 7.24
C ALA A 170 14.54 9.03 7.46
N THR A 171 14.92 9.21 8.73
CA THR A 171 16.30 9.29 9.20
C THR A 171 16.48 8.43 10.45
N THR A 172 17.71 7.99 10.70
CA THR A 172 18.01 7.10 11.83
C THR A 172 19.28 7.53 12.55
N ASP A 173 19.40 7.16 13.84
CA ASP A 173 20.61 7.35 14.66
C ASP A 173 21.51 6.11 14.71
N LYS A 174 21.04 4.95 14.23
CA LYS A 174 21.82 3.70 14.08
C LYS A 174 21.50 3.06 12.73
N PRO A 175 22.42 2.23 12.17
CA PRO A 175 22.10 1.43 10.99
C PRO A 175 20.84 0.60 11.20
N THR A 176 19.91 0.67 10.28
CA THR A 176 18.63 -0.05 10.30
C THR A 176 18.20 -0.45 8.90
N ILE A 177 17.05 -1.09 8.76
CA ILE A 177 16.41 -1.37 7.48
C ILE A 177 15.07 -0.65 7.40
N VAL A 178 14.74 -0.12 6.22
CA VAL A 178 13.50 0.62 5.97
C VAL A 178 12.91 0.23 4.62
N ASN A 179 11.62 -0.07 4.62
CA ASN A 179 10.83 -0.30 3.42
C ASN A 179 9.38 0.11 3.72
N LEU A 180 8.99 1.31 3.32
CA LEU A 180 7.68 1.88 3.62
C LEU A 180 6.75 1.73 2.42
N THR A 181 5.48 1.45 2.68
CA THR A 181 4.45 1.39 1.65
C THR A 181 3.08 1.76 2.20
N GLN A 182 2.08 1.87 1.32
CA GLN A 182 0.70 2.18 1.62
C GLN A 182 -0.19 1.04 1.12
N HIS A 183 -1.06 0.51 2.00
CA HIS A 183 -1.78 -0.75 1.78
C HIS A 183 -3.28 -0.55 1.49
N SER A 184 -3.61 0.37 0.59
CA SER A 184 -5.00 0.51 0.15
C SER A 184 -5.45 -0.67 -0.68
N TYR A 185 -6.66 -1.14 -0.38
CA TYR A 185 -7.39 -2.10 -1.21
C TYR A 185 -8.37 -1.33 -2.08
N PHE A 186 -8.26 -1.48 -3.38
CA PHE A 186 -9.11 -0.79 -4.35
C PHE A 186 -10.19 -1.71 -4.89
N ASN A 187 -11.38 -1.13 -5.09
CA ASN A 187 -12.43 -1.69 -5.92
C ASN A 187 -13.03 -0.54 -6.75
N LEU A 188 -12.66 -0.45 -8.01
CA LEU A 188 -13.05 0.66 -8.89
C LEU A 188 -14.51 0.57 -9.36
N THR A 189 -15.23 -0.52 -9.06
CA THR A 189 -16.70 -0.57 -9.24
C THR A 189 -17.40 0.38 -8.28
N ALA A 190 -16.78 0.67 -7.12
CA ALA A 190 -17.37 1.35 -5.96
C ALA A 190 -18.56 0.59 -5.33
N ASP A 191 -18.72 -0.69 -5.64
CA ASP A 191 -19.63 -1.62 -4.98
C ASP A 191 -18.81 -2.70 -4.26
N PHE A 192 -18.72 -2.61 -2.94
CA PHE A 192 -17.91 -3.52 -2.13
C PHE A 192 -18.49 -4.94 -1.99
N ASN A 193 -19.61 -5.24 -2.67
CA ASN A 193 -20.14 -6.58 -2.79
C ASN A 193 -19.73 -7.26 -4.11
N GLN A 194 -19.14 -6.52 -5.05
CA GLN A 194 -18.63 -7.05 -6.31
C GLN A 194 -17.15 -7.42 -6.20
N ASP A 195 -16.72 -8.45 -6.93
CA ASP A 195 -15.33 -8.81 -7.04
C ASP A 195 -14.58 -7.89 -8.04
N ILE A 196 -13.24 -8.04 -8.07
CA ILE A 196 -12.38 -7.21 -8.92
C ILE A 196 -11.92 -7.94 -10.19
N LEU A 197 -12.51 -9.06 -10.54
CA LEU A 197 -11.98 -9.95 -11.58
C LEU A 197 -12.05 -9.36 -12.99
N ASP A 198 -12.98 -8.44 -13.25
CA ASP A 198 -13.14 -7.75 -14.53
C ASP A 198 -12.26 -6.50 -14.67
N HIS A 199 -11.56 -6.07 -13.61
CA HIS A 199 -10.61 -4.96 -13.71
C HIS A 199 -9.46 -5.34 -14.64
N GLU A 200 -9.17 -4.48 -15.62
CA GLU A 200 -8.02 -4.63 -16.53
C GLU A 200 -6.77 -3.99 -15.91
N VAL A 201 -5.75 -4.79 -15.67
CA VAL A 201 -4.49 -4.37 -15.04
C VAL A 201 -3.37 -4.30 -16.07
N VAL A 202 -2.51 -3.28 -15.94
CA VAL A 202 -1.21 -3.17 -16.61
C VAL A 202 -0.15 -2.99 -15.52
N ILE A 203 0.99 -3.70 -15.65
CA ILE A 203 2.18 -3.52 -14.82
C ILE A 203 3.39 -3.40 -15.75
N ASN A 204 4.15 -2.31 -15.63
CA ASN A 204 5.36 -2.06 -16.42
C ASN A 204 6.55 -2.83 -15.84
N ALA A 205 6.56 -4.14 -16.05
CA ALA A 205 7.59 -5.04 -15.55
C ALA A 205 7.80 -6.21 -16.48
N ASP A 206 9.06 -6.55 -16.78
CA ASP A 206 9.43 -7.73 -17.57
C ASP A 206 9.68 -8.97 -16.71
N SER A 207 9.76 -8.81 -15.39
CA SER A 207 9.95 -9.91 -14.46
C SER A 207 9.19 -9.72 -13.15
N PHE A 208 9.02 -10.82 -12.42
CA PHE A 208 8.47 -10.85 -11.07
C PHE A 208 9.34 -11.72 -10.16
N LEU A 209 9.13 -11.63 -8.87
CA LEU A 209 9.81 -12.44 -7.87
C LEU A 209 8.96 -13.67 -7.54
N PRO A 210 9.34 -14.89 -7.96
CA PRO A 210 8.66 -16.09 -7.55
C PRO A 210 8.90 -16.36 -6.06
N VAL A 211 7.91 -16.96 -5.42
CA VAL A 211 7.89 -17.20 -3.97
C VAL A 211 7.86 -18.69 -3.65
N ASP A 212 8.30 -19.03 -2.45
CA ASP A 212 8.12 -20.34 -1.84
C ASP A 212 6.72 -20.49 -1.20
N ASN A 213 6.44 -21.65 -0.60
CA ASN A 213 5.15 -21.95 0.04
C ASN A 213 4.82 -21.05 1.25
N ALA A 214 5.77 -20.27 1.74
CA ALA A 214 5.59 -19.28 2.80
C ALA A 214 5.51 -17.85 2.27
N LEU A 215 5.38 -17.68 0.94
CA LEU A 215 5.34 -16.41 0.22
C LEU A 215 6.63 -15.57 0.40
N ILE A 216 7.77 -16.24 0.59
CA ILE A 216 9.09 -15.62 0.62
C ILE A 216 9.71 -15.69 -0.78
N PRO A 217 10.26 -14.58 -1.32
CA PRO A 217 10.95 -14.60 -2.60
C PRO A 217 12.11 -15.60 -2.62
N THR A 218 12.22 -16.35 -3.72
CA THR A 218 13.30 -17.33 -3.91
C THR A 218 14.65 -16.69 -4.26
N GLY A 219 14.68 -15.39 -4.53
CA GLY A 219 15.83 -14.66 -5.04
C GLY A 219 15.97 -14.68 -6.58
N GLU A 220 15.08 -15.39 -7.27
CA GLU A 220 15.02 -15.41 -8.73
C GLU A 220 14.28 -14.15 -9.25
N PHE A 221 14.73 -13.63 -10.41
CA PHE A 221 13.99 -12.69 -11.24
C PHE A 221 13.42 -13.47 -12.42
N ARG A 222 12.14 -13.81 -12.39
CA ARG A 222 11.49 -14.65 -13.41
C ARG A 222 10.81 -13.81 -14.48
N ASP A 223 11.11 -14.07 -15.75
CA ASP A 223 10.46 -13.44 -16.88
C ASP A 223 8.93 -13.68 -16.85
N VAL A 224 8.15 -12.63 -17.05
CA VAL A 224 6.69 -12.71 -17.10
C VAL A 224 6.17 -13.30 -18.40
N ASN A 225 6.97 -13.29 -19.46
CA ASN A 225 6.56 -13.67 -20.81
C ASN A 225 5.96 -15.08 -20.87
N LYS A 226 4.76 -15.21 -21.46
CA LYS A 226 3.99 -16.46 -21.56
C LYS A 226 3.64 -17.11 -20.22
N THR A 227 3.52 -16.30 -19.17
CA THR A 227 3.07 -16.73 -17.84
C THR A 227 1.78 -16.00 -17.45
N PRO A 228 1.04 -16.47 -16.44
CA PRO A 228 -0.08 -15.72 -15.88
C PRO A 228 0.30 -14.35 -15.29
N PHE A 229 1.59 -14.10 -15.07
CA PHE A 229 2.14 -12.85 -14.50
C PHE A 229 2.45 -11.79 -15.56
N ASP A 230 2.19 -12.03 -16.85
CA ASP A 230 2.38 -11.05 -17.92
C ASP A 230 1.24 -10.03 -17.96
N PHE A 231 1.44 -8.89 -17.30
CA PHE A 231 0.55 -7.72 -17.29
C PHE A 231 1.11 -6.53 -18.07
N ARG A 232 2.05 -6.73 -18.97
CA ARG A 232 2.61 -5.65 -19.81
C ARG A 232 1.59 -5.04 -20.78
N LYS A 233 0.47 -5.71 -20.99
CA LYS A 233 -0.70 -5.23 -21.74
C LYS A 233 -1.94 -5.36 -20.89
N PRO A 234 -2.98 -4.55 -21.12
CA PRO A 234 -4.24 -4.66 -20.38
C PRO A 234 -4.76 -6.10 -20.36
N LYS A 235 -4.97 -6.61 -19.16
CA LYS A 235 -5.45 -7.98 -18.93
C LYS A 235 -6.37 -7.98 -17.71
N ALA A 236 -7.56 -8.57 -17.85
CA ALA A 236 -8.49 -8.74 -16.73
C ALA A 236 -7.84 -9.60 -15.61
N ILE A 237 -8.02 -9.20 -14.37
CA ILE A 237 -7.48 -9.93 -13.20
C ILE A 237 -7.93 -11.39 -13.23
N GLY A 238 -9.20 -11.64 -13.56
CA GLY A 238 -9.80 -12.98 -13.61
C GLY A 238 -9.29 -13.86 -14.74
N GLN A 239 -8.64 -13.30 -15.77
CA GLN A 239 -8.35 -14.04 -17.01
C GLN A 239 -7.47 -15.28 -16.81
N GLN A 240 -6.48 -15.20 -15.91
CA GLN A 240 -5.53 -16.28 -15.64
C GLN A 240 -5.30 -16.56 -14.15
N ILE A 241 -6.13 -15.99 -13.27
CA ILE A 241 -5.95 -16.09 -11.81
C ILE A 241 -6.17 -17.52 -11.28
N SER A 242 -6.74 -18.40 -12.09
CA SER A 242 -7.00 -19.81 -11.76
C SER A 242 -6.24 -20.78 -12.67
N ASP A 243 -5.25 -20.31 -13.43
CA ASP A 243 -4.42 -21.16 -14.27
C ASP A 243 -3.65 -22.18 -13.43
N LYS A 244 -3.41 -23.37 -14.02
CA LYS A 244 -2.50 -24.38 -13.43
C LYS A 244 -1.06 -23.90 -13.52
N ASN A 245 -0.68 -23.08 -12.55
CA ASN A 245 0.66 -22.52 -12.41
C ASN A 245 1.04 -22.54 -10.93
N THR A 246 2.19 -23.10 -10.60
CA THR A 246 2.66 -23.27 -9.21
C THR A 246 2.64 -21.96 -8.42
N GLN A 247 2.98 -20.84 -9.04
CA GLN A 247 3.00 -19.54 -8.35
C GLN A 247 1.58 -19.02 -8.10
N ILE A 248 0.64 -19.22 -9.03
CA ILE A 248 -0.79 -18.93 -8.80
C ILE A 248 -1.35 -19.81 -7.68
N GLU A 249 -0.99 -21.10 -7.66
CA GLU A 249 -1.44 -22.01 -6.59
C GLU A 249 -0.90 -21.61 -5.22
N ILE A 250 0.38 -21.23 -5.11
CA ILE A 250 1.02 -20.77 -3.87
C ILE A 250 0.36 -19.48 -3.38
N GLY A 251 0.16 -18.49 -4.24
CA GLY A 251 -0.45 -17.20 -3.91
C GLY A 251 -1.98 -17.27 -3.75
N MET A 252 -2.60 -18.41 -4.10
CA MET A 252 -4.06 -18.53 -4.24
C MET A 252 -4.66 -17.49 -5.20
N GLY A 253 -3.86 -17.05 -6.17
CA GLY A 253 -4.06 -15.94 -7.09
C GLY A 253 -2.78 -15.11 -7.18
N TYR A 254 -2.93 -13.80 -7.34
CA TYR A 254 -1.79 -12.88 -7.34
C TYR A 254 -1.50 -12.40 -5.92
N ASP A 255 -0.30 -12.62 -5.44
CA ASP A 255 0.30 -12.05 -4.22
C ASP A 255 1.82 -12.06 -4.38
N HIS A 256 2.30 -11.31 -5.37
CA HIS A 256 3.69 -11.32 -5.80
C HIS A 256 4.21 -9.91 -6.01
N CYS A 257 5.53 -9.76 -5.98
CA CYS A 257 6.22 -8.51 -6.29
C CYS A 257 6.72 -8.54 -7.74
N TRP A 258 6.31 -7.57 -8.55
CA TRP A 258 6.85 -7.32 -9.87
C TRP A 258 8.08 -6.43 -9.79
N VAL A 259 9.09 -6.75 -10.60
CA VAL A 259 10.32 -5.97 -10.74
C VAL A 259 10.08 -4.92 -11.80
N LEU A 260 9.91 -3.69 -11.36
CA LEU A 260 9.53 -2.58 -12.24
C LEU A 260 10.64 -2.20 -13.20
N ASN A 261 10.27 -1.87 -14.44
CA ASN A 261 11.19 -1.36 -15.44
C ASN A 261 11.62 0.10 -15.15
N ASP A 262 12.66 0.58 -15.82
CA ASP A 262 13.11 1.98 -15.84
C ASP A 262 13.42 2.57 -14.45
N GLN A 263 14.02 1.78 -13.55
CA GLN A 263 14.26 2.15 -12.14
C GLN A 263 15.12 3.40 -11.95
N ASP A 264 15.98 3.74 -12.90
CA ASP A 264 16.90 4.89 -12.82
C ASP A 264 16.25 6.23 -13.25
N THR A 265 14.96 6.24 -13.59
CA THR A 265 14.27 7.44 -14.13
C THR A 265 13.48 8.24 -13.09
N GLY A 266 13.56 7.88 -11.81
CA GLY A 266 12.76 8.49 -10.74
C GLY A 266 11.30 8.09 -10.79
N VAL A 267 10.39 9.00 -10.42
CA VAL A 267 8.95 8.73 -10.45
C VAL A 267 8.47 8.54 -11.89
N ARG A 268 8.00 7.35 -12.22
CA ARG A 268 7.58 6.93 -13.55
C ARG A 268 6.30 6.11 -13.49
N PHE A 269 5.60 5.95 -14.61
CA PHE A 269 4.45 5.04 -14.71
C PHE A 269 4.89 3.60 -14.41
N VAL A 270 4.19 2.96 -13.47
CA VAL A 270 4.51 1.60 -13.03
C VAL A 270 3.35 0.62 -13.15
N ALA A 271 2.11 1.08 -12.96
CA ALA A 271 0.94 0.22 -13.08
C ALA A 271 -0.34 1.02 -13.36
N SER A 272 -1.38 0.35 -13.84
CA SER A 272 -2.73 0.88 -13.86
C SER A 272 -3.78 -0.22 -13.67
N ALA A 273 -4.96 0.19 -13.22
CA ALA A 273 -6.15 -0.64 -13.17
C ALA A 273 -7.33 0.15 -13.76
N TYR A 274 -8.07 -0.48 -14.67
CA TYR A 274 -9.25 0.08 -15.31
C TYR A 274 -10.48 -0.77 -15.06
N GLU A 275 -11.59 -0.16 -14.67
CA GLU A 275 -12.87 -0.85 -14.48
C GLU A 275 -13.82 -0.49 -15.63
N PRO A 276 -14.22 -1.48 -16.47
CA PRO A 276 -14.91 -1.20 -17.73
C PRO A 276 -16.33 -0.62 -17.59
N VAL A 277 -17.04 -0.95 -16.50
CA VAL A 277 -18.44 -0.52 -16.33
C VAL A 277 -18.53 0.93 -15.87
N SER A 278 -17.76 1.31 -14.87
CA SER A 278 -17.71 2.69 -14.35
C SER A 278 -16.85 3.61 -15.20
N GLY A 279 -15.89 3.03 -15.94
CA GLY A 279 -14.87 3.80 -16.67
C GLY A 279 -13.75 4.34 -15.79
N ARG A 280 -13.71 4.00 -14.47
CA ARG A 280 -12.65 4.46 -13.58
C ARG A 280 -11.31 3.85 -13.93
N LEU A 281 -10.30 4.71 -13.98
CA LEU A 281 -8.90 4.37 -14.24
C LEU A 281 -8.05 4.88 -13.09
N LEU A 282 -7.33 3.97 -12.45
CA LEU A 282 -6.25 4.25 -11.50
C LEU A 282 -4.91 4.07 -12.23
N GLU A 283 -4.07 5.09 -12.23
CA GLU A 283 -2.70 5.04 -12.70
C GLU A 283 -1.75 5.25 -11.54
N VAL A 284 -0.70 4.44 -11.46
CA VAL A 284 0.32 4.47 -10.40
C VAL A 284 1.66 4.85 -10.99
N PHE A 285 2.29 5.85 -10.39
CA PHE A 285 3.65 6.30 -10.71
C PHE A 285 4.50 6.21 -9.44
N SER A 286 5.73 5.72 -9.54
CA SER A 286 6.61 5.56 -8.36
C SER A 286 8.08 5.58 -8.74
N ASP A 287 8.94 5.92 -7.79
CA ASP A 287 10.39 5.74 -7.85
C ASP A 287 10.84 4.40 -7.23
N GLU A 288 9.92 3.63 -6.63
CA GLU A 288 10.21 2.32 -6.05
C GLU A 288 10.63 1.27 -7.10
N PRO A 289 11.50 0.31 -6.73
CA PRO A 289 11.97 -0.73 -7.65
C PRO A 289 10.95 -1.84 -7.89
N GLY A 290 9.96 -1.98 -7.03
CA GLY A 290 8.96 -3.06 -7.09
C GLY A 290 7.55 -2.59 -6.79
N ILE A 291 6.60 -3.44 -7.20
CA ILE A 291 5.19 -3.30 -6.84
C ILE A 291 4.62 -4.68 -6.47
N GLN A 292 4.10 -4.79 -5.26
CA GLN A 292 3.27 -5.94 -4.89
C GLN A 292 1.89 -5.75 -5.50
N PHE A 293 1.43 -6.74 -6.24
CA PHE A 293 0.05 -6.84 -6.68
C PHE A 293 -0.61 -8.00 -5.96
N TYR A 294 -1.62 -7.68 -5.14
CA TYR A 294 -2.39 -8.62 -4.35
C TYR A 294 -3.86 -8.56 -4.76
N SER A 295 -4.44 -9.71 -5.09
CA SER A 295 -5.80 -9.81 -5.65
C SER A 295 -6.88 -10.17 -4.62
N GLY A 296 -6.67 -9.85 -3.33
CA GLY A 296 -7.69 -10.04 -2.29
C GLY A 296 -8.00 -11.51 -1.97
N ASN A 297 -7.02 -12.40 -2.12
CA ASN A 297 -7.19 -13.85 -2.05
C ASN A 297 -7.59 -14.37 -0.66
N PHE A 298 -7.29 -13.61 0.41
CA PHE A 298 -7.55 -13.99 1.80
C PHE A 298 -8.79 -13.31 2.40
N LEU A 299 -9.51 -12.50 1.62
CA LEU A 299 -10.83 -11.99 2.01
C LEU A 299 -11.84 -13.16 1.92
N ASP A 300 -12.55 -13.45 2.99
CA ASP A 300 -13.31 -14.70 3.15
C ASP A 300 -14.78 -14.48 3.56
N GLY A 301 -15.23 -13.22 3.62
CA GLY A 301 -16.59 -12.87 4.03
C GLY A 301 -16.79 -12.72 5.54
N THR A 302 -15.73 -12.80 6.35
CA THR A 302 -15.82 -12.62 7.81
C THR A 302 -15.72 -11.14 8.22
N LEU A 303 -15.07 -10.30 7.42
CA LEU A 303 -14.87 -8.90 7.74
C LEU A 303 -16.04 -8.04 7.25
N PRO A 304 -16.64 -7.18 8.10
CA PRO A 304 -17.72 -6.29 7.69
C PRO A 304 -17.24 -5.29 6.65
N ASN A 305 -18.10 -4.98 5.67
CA ASN A 305 -17.82 -3.91 4.70
C ASN A 305 -18.54 -2.60 5.08
N LYS A 306 -18.15 -1.50 4.44
CA LYS A 306 -18.73 -0.16 4.68
C LYS A 306 -20.21 -0.02 4.26
N SER A 307 -20.76 -1.00 3.55
CA SER A 307 -22.13 -1.00 3.00
C SER A 307 -23.08 -1.99 3.71
N ASN A 308 -22.79 -2.31 4.97
CA ASN A 308 -23.55 -3.27 5.79
C ASN A 308 -23.57 -4.71 5.25
N GLY A 309 -22.55 -5.11 4.50
CA GLY A 309 -22.28 -6.48 4.07
C GLY A 309 -20.97 -6.99 4.66
N ALA A 310 -20.30 -7.88 3.93
CA ALA A 310 -18.97 -8.39 4.27
C ALA A 310 -18.06 -8.43 3.03
N TYR A 311 -16.76 -8.20 3.23
CA TYR A 311 -15.77 -8.30 2.16
C TYR A 311 -15.56 -9.76 1.77
N GLN A 312 -16.12 -10.13 0.63
CA GLN A 312 -16.03 -11.47 0.07
C GLN A 312 -14.68 -11.68 -0.63
N HIS A 313 -14.38 -12.92 -1.00
CA HIS A 313 -13.21 -13.29 -1.75
C HIS A 313 -13.04 -12.39 -2.99
N ARG A 314 -11.87 -11.74 -3.08
CA ARG A 314 -11.50 -10.87 -4.22
C ARG A 314 -12.41 -9.64 -4.43
N THR A 315 -12.90 -9.05 -3.36
CA THR A 315 -13.63 -7.78 -3.45
C THR A 315 -12.72 -6.55 -3.42
N GLY A 316 -11.40 -6.72 -3.36
CA GLY A 316 -10.43 -5.64 -3.45
C GLY A 316 -9.06 -6.13 -3.89
N PHE A 317 -8.27 -5.26 -4.52
CA PHE A 317 -6.88 -5.50 -4.88
C PHE A 317 -5.95 -4.43 -4.31
N CYS A 318 -4.67 -4.77 -4.12
CA CYS A 318 -3.65 -3.83 -3.66
C CYS A 318 -2.56 -3.62 -4.72
N PHE A 319 -2.09 -2.39 -4.82
CA PHE A 319 -0.84 -1.99 -5.47
C PHE A 319 0.07 -1.35 -4.43
N GLU A 320 1.05 -2.10 -3.93
CA GLU A 320 1.99 -1.64 -2.91
C GLU A 320 3.35 -1.42 -3.56
N THR A 321 3.65 -0.16 -3.87
CA THR A 321 4.98 0.23 -4.36
C THR A 321 5.97 0.16 -3.21
N GLN A 322 7.07 -0.57 -3.41
CA GLN A 322 7.99 -0.93 -2.32
C GLN A 322 9.33 -1.45 -2.85
N HIS A 323 10.32 -1.54 -1.97
CA HIS A 323 11.46 -2.42 -2.18
C HIS A 323 11.01 -3.89 -2.08
N TYR A 324 11.84 -4.79 -2.59
CA TYR A 324 11.47 -6.20 -2.69
C TYR A 324 11.30 -6.84 -1.30
N PRO A 325 10.34 -7.78 -1.14
CA PRO A 325 10.22 -8.54 0.10
C PRO A 325 11.51 -9.31 0.41
N ASP A 326 11.80 -9.52 1.68
CA ASP A 326 12.97 -10.26 2.19
C ASP A 326 14.34 -9.73 1.73
N THR A 327 14.41 -8.49 1.23
CA THR A 327 15.68 -7.89 0.74
C THR A 327 16.84 -8.02 1.72
N PRO A 328 16.68 -7.86 3.06
CA PRO A 328 17.80 -7.99 3.98
C PRO A 328 18.51 -9.35 3.93
N ASN A 329 17.82 -10.39 3.46
CA ASN A 329 18.33 -11.77 3.35
C ASN A 329 18.71 -12.15 1.90
N GLN A 330 18.46 -11.27 0.91
CA GLN A 330 18.66 -11.54 -0.51
C GLN A 330 19.82 -10.69 -1.06
N LYS A 331 20.96 -11.34 -1.34
CA LYS A 331 22.19 -10.64 -1.75
C LYS A 331 22.13 -9.91 -3.08
N ASN A 332 21.20 -10.31 -3.95
CA ASN A 332 21.02 -9.77 -5.30
C ASN A 332 19.91 -8.70 -5.41
N PHE A 333 19.25 -8.38 -4.27
CA PHE A 333 18.24 -7.34 -4.22
C PHE A 333 18.84 -5.98 -3.84
N PRO A 334 18.24 -4.86 -4.26
CA PRO A 334 18.71 -3.52 -3.90
C PRO A 334 18.63 -3.31 -2.38
N SER A 335 19.64 -2.66 -1.80
CA SER A 335 19.75 -2.49 -0.35
C SER A 335 18.59 -1.66 0.22
N VAL A 336 18.09 -2.10 1.37
CA VAL A 336 17.10 -1.39 2.21
C VAL A 336 17.74 -0.83 3.49
N ARG A 337 19.06 -0.90 3.60
CA ARG A 337 19.82 -0.35 4.72
C ARG A 337 19.79 1.17 4.72
N LEU A 338 19.52 1.74 5.88
CA LEU A 338 19.64 3.17 6.14
C LEU A 338 20.68 3.38 7.24
N ASN A 339 21.68 4.21 6.98
CA ASN A 339 22.73 4.54 7.94
C ASN A 339 22.48 5.94 8.55
N PRO A 340 23.05 6.21 9.75
CA PRO A 340 23.07 7.57 10.31
C PRO A 340 23.65 8.57 9.32
N GLY A 341 22.96 9.71 9.16
CA GLY A 341 23.35 10.75 8.22
C GLY A 341 22.82 10.57 6.80
N GLU A 342 22.26 9.40 6.47
CA GLU A 342 21.51 9.18 5.23
C GLU A 342 20.03 9.52 5.42
N LYS A 343 19.34 9.77 4.31
CA LYS A 343 17.90 9.99 4.28
C LYS A 343 17.22 8.99 3.36
N TYR A 344 16.28 8.23 3.88
CA TYR A 344 15.35 7.46 3.09
C TYR A 344 14.34 8.42 2.45
N ASN A 345 14.11 8.27 1.15
CA ASN A 345 13.09 9.00 0.41
C ASN A 345 12.44 8.06 -0.58
N SER A 346 11.13 8.12 -0.68
CA SER A 346 10.36 7.43 -1.70
C SER A 346 9.09 8.22 -2.02
N LYS A 347 8.59 8.07 -3.24
CA LYS A 347 7.36 8.75 -3.68
C LYS A 347 6.54 7.88 -4.60
N THR A 348 5.24 7.83 -4.30
CA THR A 348 4.22 7.23 -5.18
C THR A 348 3.16 8.29 -5.48
N VAL A 349 2.71 8.35 -6.73
CA VAL A 349 1.59 9.19 -7.18
C VAL A 349 0.51 8.28 -7.75
N LEU A 350 -0.69 8.42 -7.24
CA LEU A 350 -1.87 7.72 -7.71
C LEU A 350 -2.81 8.72 -8.36
N ARG A 351 -3.04 8.56 -9.65
CA ARG A 351 -3.95 9.42 -10.45
C ARG A 351 -5.24 8.67 -10.73
N LEU A 352 -6.36 9.32 -10.47
CA LEU A 352 -7.68 8.79 -10.79
C LEU A 352 -8.34 9.62 -11.89
N SER A 353 -8.93 8.92 -12.83
CA SER A 353 -9.68 9.54 -13.94
C SER A 353 -10.84 8.64 -14.36
N ALA A 354 -11.71 9.17 -15.20
CA ALA A 354 -12.75 8.38 -15.87
C ALA A 354 -12.54 8.42 -17.38
N VAL A 355 -12.58 7.25 -18.01
CA VAL A 355 -12.40 7.07 -19.46
C VAL A 355 -13.65 6.43 -20.04
N SER A 356 -14.16 7.00 -21.14
CA SER A 356 -15.16 6.35 -21.97
C SER A 356 -14.42 5.65 -23.13
N LYS A 357 -14.40 4.32 -23.11
CA LYS A 357 -13.90 3.54 -24.26
C LYS A 357 -14.98 3.31 -25.29
#